data_0801135defdf1a3245666a6e6dfd130f
#
_entry.id   0801135defdf1a3245666a6e6dfd130f
#
_cell.length_a   1.000
_cell.length_b   1.000
_cell.length_c   1.000
_cell.angle_alpha   90.00
_cell.angle_beta   90.00
_cell.angle_gamma   90.00
#
_symmetry.space_group_name_H-M   'P 1'
#
loop_
_entity.id
_entity.type
_entity.pdbx_description
1 polymer ?
#
loop_
_entity_poly.entity_id
_entity_poly.type
_entity_poly.pdbx_seq_one_letter_code
_entity_poly.pdbx_strand_id
1 'polypeptide(L)'
;MLSSIVVDKISKRYGDHRALVGVELVLDAGSVCALLGPNGAGKSTLLGILSTLVRATGGTVGYLDGAARRPVDDRLRADIGLLAHASLCYGELTAVENLEFFATLYGVADGPARARALLDEVGLDERARARAVRTYSRGMVQRLALARALLARPSLLLLDEPFTGLDRGGALALGARLGQAKADGAIVVCVTHDLEAIAGVTDHVAILRGGKLVCDQRDAAGYSYAALRELYHAHAG
;
A
#
# COMPACT_ATOMS: atom_id res chain seq x y z
N MET A 1 -9.41 12.43 -9.04
CA MET A 1 -8.80 11.71 -7.88
C MET A 1 -9.80 10.66 -7.41
N LEU A 2 -9.36 9.49 -6.94
CA LEU A 2 -10.31 8.49 -6.44
C LEU A 2 -11.04 9.01 -5.19
N SER A 3 -12.36 8.88 -5.17
CA SER A 3 -13.20 9.24 -4.00
C SER A 3 -13.45 8.04 -3.11
N SER A 4 -13.55 6.84 -3.70
CA SER A 4 -13.70 5.60 -2.95
C SER A 4 -13.40 4.36 -3.81
N ILE A 5 -13.15 3.25 -3.12
CA ILE A 5 -13.04 1.92 -3.74
C ILE A 5 -14.09 1.02 -3.10
N VAL A 6 -14.90 0.37 -3.92
CA VAL A 6 -15.94 -0.56 -3.50
C VAL A 6 -15.52 -1.97 -3.87
N VAL A 7 -15.27 -2.79 -2.88
CA VAL A 7 -14.99 -4.23 -3.00
C VAL A 7 -16.30 -4.96 -2.77
N ASP A 8 -16.82 -5.62 -3.81
CA ASP A 8 -18.12 -6.31 -3.76
C ASP A 8 -17.92 -7.81 -3.97
N LYS A 9 -18.13 -8.59 -2.91
CA LYS A 9 -18.10 -10.06 -2.84
C LYS A 9 -16.85 -10.69 -3.48
N ILE A 10 -15.70 -10.04 -3.30
CA ILE A 10 -14.44 -10.51 -3.89
C ILE A 10 -14.08 -11.89 -3.36
N SER A 11 -13.87 -12.79 -4.31
CA SER A 11 -13.38 -14.14 -4.05
C SER A 11 -12.17 -14.44 -4.92
N LYS A 12 -11.17 -15.16 -4.36
CA LYS A 12 -9.98 -15.61 -5.09
C LYS A 12 -9.63 -17.03 -4.73
N ARG A 13 -9.41 -17.83 -5.77
CA ARG A 13 -9.02 -19.24 -5.66
C ARG A 13 -7.74 -19.47 -6.46
N TYR A 14 -6.80 -20.22 -5.87
CA TYR A 14 -5.59 -20.71 -6.49
C TYR A 14 -5.62 -22.25 -6.42
N GLY A 15 -5.93 -22.91 -7.54
CA GLY A 15 -6.23 -24.34 -7.51
C GLY A 15 -7.37 -24.63 -6.53
N ASP A 16 -7.12 -25.47 -5.53
CA ASP A 16 -8.11 -25.82 -4.49
C ASP A 16 -8.09 -24.87 -3.28
N HIS A 17 -7.06 -24.03 -3.17
CA HIS A 17 -6.95 -23.07 -2.07
C HIS A 17 -7.83 -21.86 -2.29
N ARG A 18 -8.72 -21.55 -1.34
CA ARG A 18 -9.57 -20.35 -1.31
C ARG A 18 -8.85 -19.26 -0.51
N ALA A 19 -8.19 -18.34 -1.20
CA ALA A 19 -7.45 -17.24 -0.57
C ALA A 19 -8.37 -16.11 -0.10
N LEU A 20 -9.49 -15.85 -0.82
CA LEU A 20 -10.52 -14.89 -0.41
C LEU A 20 -11.91 -15.46 -0.69
N VAL A 21 -12.88 -15.16 0.19
CA VAL A 21 -14.25 -15.71 0.15
C VAL A 21 -15.25 -14.60 0.43
N GLY A 22 -15.80 -13.99 -0.62
CA GLY A 22 -16.90 -13.03 -0.52
C GLY A 22 -16.57 -11.77 0.29
N VAL A 23 -15.37 -11.21 0.14
CA VAL A 23 -14.94 -10.00 0.87
C VAL A 23 -15.71 -8.80 0.33
N GLU A 24 -16.35 -8.07 1.23
CA GLU A 24 -17.01 -6.79 0.99
C GLU A 24 -16.35 -5.72 1.84
N LEU A 25 -15.91 -4.62 1.23
CA LEU A 25 -15.18 -3.55 1.88
C LEU A 25 -15.33 -2.25 1.08
N VAL A 26 -15.49 -1.14 1.76
CA VAL A 26 -15.42 0.20 1.14
C VAL A 26 -14.21 0.92 1.71
N LEU A 27 -13.44 1.58 0.85
CA LEU A 27 -12.28 2.38 1.21
C LEU A 27 -12.52 3.80 0.70
N ASP A 28 -12.48 4.79 1.59
CA ASP A 28 -12.82 6.17 1.26
C ASP A 28 -11.57 7.03 1.11
N ALA A 29 -11.65 8.08 0.28
CA ALA A 29 -10.59 9.08 0.13
C ALA A 29 -10.25 9.73 1.48
N GLY A 30 -8.98 10.05 1.68
CA GLY A 30 -8.50 10.64 2.91
C GLY A 30 -8.56 9.70 4.12
N SER A 31 -8.42 8.38 3.89
CA SER A 31 -8.39 7.39 4.97
C SER A 31 -7.13 6.51 4.93
N VAL A 32 -6.74 6.02 6.10
CA VAL A 32 -5.69 5.00 6.26
C VAL A 32 -6.32 3.74 6.84
N CYS A 33 -6.47 2.72 5.99
CA CYS A 33 -6.97 1.42 6.38
C CYS A 33 -5.82 0.50 6.80
N ALA A 34 -5.78 0.10 8.06
CA ALA A 34 -4.95 -1.01 8.51
C ALA A 34 -5.63 -2.33 8.16
N LEU A 35 -5.06 -3.05 7.19
CA LEU A 35 -5.52 -4.39 6.79
C LEU A 35 -4.76 -5.45 7.59
N LEU A 36 -5.40 -5.98 8.60
CA LEU A 36 -4.82 -6.87 9.61
C LEU A 36 -5.27 -8.33 9.42
N GLY A 37 -4.63 -9.24 10.14
CA GLY A 37 -4.98 -10.65 10.18
C GLY A 37 -3.75 -11.57 10.16
N PRO A 38 -3.89 -12.86 10.51
CA PRO A 38 -2.78 -13.81 10.54
C PRO A 38 -2.16 -14.06 9.17
N ASN A 39 -1.00 -14.72 9.15
CA ASN A 39 -0.37 -15.15 7.91
C ASN A 39 -1.30 -16.12 7.15
N GLY A 40 -1.38 -15.96 5.83
CA GLY A 40 -2.30 -16.73 5.00
C GLY A 40 -3.77 -16.27 5.03
N ALA A 41 -4.12 -15.20 5.75
CA ALA A 41 -5.50 -14.69 5.81
C ALA A 41 -6.02 -14.10 4.48
N GLY A 42 -5.15 -13.87 3.49
CA GLY A 42 -5.51 -13.33 2.18
C GLY A 42 -5.16 -11.85 1.97
N LYS A 43 -4.45 -11.21 2.91
CA LYS A 43 -4.10 -9.77 2.87
C LYS A 43 -3.38 -9.37 1.58
N SER A 44 -2.24 -10.00 1.25
CA SER A 44 -1.48 -9.69 0.03
C SER A 44 -2.25 -10.06 -1.25
N THR A 45 -3.15 -11.05 -1.19
CA THR A 45 -4.05 -11.37 -2.30
C THR A 45 -5.06 -10.25 -2.53
N LEU A 46 -5.64 -9.67 -1.47
CA LEU A 46 -6.53 -8.53 -1.57
C LEU A 46 -5.79 -7.30 -2.12
N LEU A 47 -4.58 -7.00 -1.61
CA LEU A 47 -3.74 -5.92 -2.16
C LEU A 47 -3.45 -6.15 -3.65
N GLY A 48 -3.12 -7.38 -4.06
CA GLY A 48 -2.88 -7.73 -5.46
C GLY A 48 -4.11 -7.52 -6.35
N ILE A 49 -5.32 -7.73 -5.82
CA ILE A 49 -6.56 -7.46 -6.55
C ILE A 49 -6.82 -5.95 -6.61
N LEU A 50 -6.67 -5.22 -5.50
CA LEU A 50 -6.83 -3.77 -5.45
C LEU A 50 -5.82 -3.03 -6.33
N SER A 51 -4.61 -3.59 -6.52
CA SER A 51 -3.59 -3.05 -7.43
C SER A 51 -3.79 -3.43 -8.89
N THR A 52 -4.84 -4.18 -9.22
CA THR A 52 -5.14 -4.74 -10.55
C THR A 52 -4.13 -5.77 -11.08
N LEU A 53 -3.14 -6.18 -10.27
CA LEU A 53 -2.15 -7.21 -10.65
C LEU A 53 -2.72 -8.62 -10.60
N VAL A 54 -3.70 -8.86 -9.72
CA VAL A 54 -4.34 -10.16 -9.54
C VAL A 54 -5.81 -10.05 -9.92
N ARG A 55 -6.27 -10.89 -10.84
CA ARG A 55 -7.68 -10.97 -11.19
C ARG A 55 -8.44 -11.78 -10.12
N ALA A 56 -9.55 -11.24 -9.62
CA ALA A 56 -10.47 -11.98 -8.76
C ALA A 56 -11.11 -13.17 -9.52
N THR A 57 -11.45 -14.23 -8.81
CA THR A 57 -12.22 -15.36 -9.37
C THR A 57 -13.73 -15.08 -9.38
N GLY A 58 -14.19 -14.24 -8.45
CA GLY A 58 -15.57 -13.77 -8.36
C GLY A 58 -15.66 -12.43 -7.66
N GLY A 59 -16.77 -11.74 -7.82
CA GLY A 59 -16.97 -10.39 -7.31
C GLY A 59 -16.36 -9.31 -8.19
N THR A 60 -16.46 -8.05 -7.78
CA THR A 60 -15.95 -6.89 -8.53
C THR A 60 -15.29 -5.86 -7.63
N VAL A 61 -14.30 -5.11 -8.16
CA VAL A 61 -13.78 -3.89 -7.55
C VAL A 61 -14.24 -2.69 -8.37
N GLY A 62 -14.85 -1.72 -7.71
CA GLY A 62 -15.21 -0.43 -8.29
C GLY A 62 -14.25 0.64 -7.81
N TYR A 63 -13.60 1.35 -8.75
CA TYR A 63 -12.80 2.54 -8.48
C TYR A 63 -13.65 3.75 -8.83
N LEU A 64 -14.01 4.59 -7.85
CA LEU A 64 -14.96 5.68 -8.04
C LEU A 64 -14.26 7.05 -7.99
N ASP A 65 -14.73 7.97 -8.83
CA ASP A 65 -14.40 9.38 -8.80
C ASP A 65 -15.73 10.16 -8.72
N GLY A 66 -16.14 10.55 -7.51
CA GLY A 66 -17.52 10.93 -7.22
C GLY A 66 -18.48 9.77 -7.49
N ALA A 67 -19.49 10.01 -8.29
CA ALA A 67 -20.46 8.98 -8.72
C ALA A 67 -19.99 8.16 -9.94
N ALA A 68 -18.91 8.56 -10.60
CA ALA A 68 -18.42 7.93 -11.81
C ALA A 68 -17.50 6.75 -11.50
N ARG A 69 -17.73 5.60 -12.15
CA ARG A 69 -16.81 4.46 -12.07
C ARG A 69 -15.69 4.62 -13.10
N ARG A 70 -14.45 4.61 -12.62
CA ARG A 70 -13.25 4.65 -13.49
C ARG A 70 -13.01 3.27 -14.12
N PRO A 71 -12.68 3.19 -15.41
CA PRO A 71 -12.25 1.96 -16.04
C PRO A 71 -10.89 1.51 -15.48
N VAL A 72 -10.64 0.20 -15.54
CA VAL A 72 -9.31 -0.37 -15.21
C VAL A 72 -8.41 -0.27 -16.44
N ASP A 73 -7.78 0.87 -16.59
CA ASP A 73 -6.87 1.23 -17.68
C ASP A 73 -5.49 1.64 -17.16
N ASP A 74 -4.61 2.06 -18.02
CA ASP A 74 -3.25 2.48 -17.65
C ASP A 74 -3.23 3.78 -16.84
N ARG A 75 -4.24 4.65 -17.00
CA ARG A 75 -4.38 5.87 -16.19
C ARG A 75 -4.73 5.54 -14.74
N LEU A 76 -5.64 4.57 -14.54
CA LEU A 76 -5.92 4.07 -13.20
C LEU A 76 -4.68 3.41 -12.58
N ARG A 77 -3.95 2.58 -13.35
CA ARG A 77 -2.73 1.91 -12.84
C ARG A 77 -1.63 2.89 -12.46
N ALA A 78 -1.45 3.97 -13.22
CA ALA A 78 -0.51 5.03 -12.88
C ALA A 78 -0.90 5.80 -11.59
N ASP A 79 -2.18 5.78 -11.23
CA ASP A 79 -2.74 6.42 -10.02
C ASP A 79 -2.74 5.46 -8.80
N ILE A 80 -2.14 4.27 -8.93
CA ILE A 80 -1.98 3.28 -7.86
C ILE A 80 -0.50 3.14 -7.50
N GLY A 81 -0.14 3.53 -6.30
CA GLY A 81 1.16 3.25 -5.71
C GLY A 81 1.13 1.90 -4.99
N LEU A 82 2.05 1.00 -5.33
CA LEU A 82 2.12 -0.32 -4.72
C LEU A 82 3.52 -0.60 -4.17
N LEU A 83 3.61 -0.85 -2.88
CA LEU A 83 4.72 -1.52 -2.22
C LEU A 83 4.30 -2.97 -1.95
N ALA A 84 4.78 -3.90 -2.75
CA ALA A 84 4.53 -5.32 -2.59
C ALA A 84 5.72 -6.03 -1.93
N HIS A 85 5.53 -7.29 -1.54
CA HIS A 85 6.62 -8.13 -1.00
C HIS A 85 7.81 -8.23 -1.98
N ALA A 86 7.56 -8.30 -3.29
CA ALA A 86 8.59 -8.12 -4.31
C ALA A 86 8.77 -6.62 -4.58
N SER A 87 10.01 -6.14 -4.64
CA SER A 87 10.30 -4.70 -4.80
C SER A 87 9.81 -4.11 -6.11
N LEU A 88 9.66 -4.94 -7.15
CA LEU A 88 9.34 -4.53 -8.53
C LEU A 88 10.33 -3.49 -9.08
N CYS A 89 11.54 -3.44 -8.54
CA CYS A 89 12.65 -2.61 -9.03
C CYS A 89 13.59 -3.44 -9.89
N TYR A 90 14.20 -2.80 -10.88
CA TYR A 90 15.18 -3.43 -11.77
C TYR A 90 16.54 -3.50 -11.09
N GLY A 91 17.05 -4.72 -10.88
CA GLY A 91 18.29 -4.96 -10.16
C GLY A 91 19.54 -4.41 -10.84
N GLU A 92 19.55 -4.36 -12.17
CA GLU A 92 20.69 -3.87 -12.96
C GLU A 92 20.77 -2.34 -13.02
N LEU A 93 19.66 -1.65 -12.74
CA LEU A 93 19.62 -0.20 -12.72
C LEU A 93 20.03 0.34 -11.33
N THR A 94 20.51 1.56 -11.28
CA THR A 94 20.68 2.35 -10.06
C THR A 94 19.32 2.78 -9.48
N ALA A 95 19.29 3.32 -8.27
CA ALA A 95 18.05 3.86 -7.69
C ALA A 95 17.49 5.03 -8.49
N VAL A 96 18.37 5.91 -8.97
CA VAL A 96 17.96 7.07 -9.78
C VAL A 96 17.35 6.59 -11.09
N GLU A 97 18.04 5.72 -11.83
CA GLU A 97 17.55 5.18 -13.10
C GLU A 97 16.22 4.43 -12.94
N ASN A 98 16.05 3.66 -11.84
CA ASN A 98 14.77 3.02 -11.54
C ASN A 98 13.65 4.06 -11.42
N LEU A 99 13.84 5.10 -10.60
CA LEU A 99 12.78 6.09 -10.39
C LEU A 99 12.52 6.95 -11.63
N GLU A 100 13.55 7.31 -12.39
CA GLU A 100 13.40 8.05 -13.67
C GLU A 100 12.65 7.21 -14.71
N PHE A 101 12.95 5.90 -14.80
CA PHE A 101 12.21 4.98 -15.65
C PHE A 101 10.72 4.95 -15.29
N PHE A 102 10.40 4.75 -14.00
CA PHE A 102 9.00 4.74 -13.55
C PHE A 102 8.33 6.10 -13.65
N ALA A 103 9.06 7.21 -13.45
CA ALA A 103 8.54 8.55 -13.65
C ALA A 103 8.09 8.77 -15.10
N THR A 104 8.89 8.31 -16.05
CA THR A 104 8.55 8.35 -17.48
C THR A 104 7.33 7.48 -17.77
N LEU A 105 7.31 6.25 -17.25
CA LEU A 105 6.19 5.31 -17.43
C LEU A 105 4.86 5.84 -16.87
N TYR A 106 4.90 6.53 -15.73
CA TYR A 106 3.72 7.09 -15.08
C TYR A 106 3.38 8.51 -15.55
N GLY A 107 4.17 9.11 -16.45
CA GLY A 107 3.96 10.46 -16.94
C GLY A 107 4.14 11.54 -15.86
N VAL A 108 5.06 11.33 -14.91
CA VAL A 108 5.34 12.27 -13.82
C VAL A 108 6.07 13.48 -14.38
N ALA A 109 5.47 14.67 -14.27
CA ALA A 109 6.14 15.92 -14.57
C ALA A 109 7.36 16.09 -13.63
N ASP A 110 8.47 16.64 -14.15
CA ASP A 110 9.72 16.83 -13.40
C ASP A 110 10.24 15.54 -12.73
N GLY A 111 10.08 14.39 -13.41
CA GLY A 111 10.45 13.07 -12.93
C GLY A 111 11.83 12.99 -12.27
N PRO A 112 12.92 13.52 -12.88
CA PRO A 112 14.26 13.50 -12.27
C PRO A 112 14.36 14.27 -10.95
N ALA A 113 13.73 15.43 -10.85
CA ALA A 113 13.71 16.22 -9.60
C ALA A 113 12.90 15.50 -8.51
N ARG A 114 11.73 14.96 -8.88
CA ARG A 114 10.88 14.17 -7.98
C ARG A 114 11.57 12.90 -7.50
N ALA A 115 12.30 12.19 -8.39
CA ALA A 115 13.06 11.00 -8.04
C ALA A 115 14.12 11.30 -6.97
N ARG A 116 14.91 12.36 -7.16
CA ARG A 116 15.92 12.78 -6.19
C ARG A 116 15.31 13.13 -4.83
N ALA A 117 14.26 13.95 -4.82
CA ALA A 117 13.56 14.32 -3.58
C ALA A 117 13.06 13.09 -2.81
N LEU A 118 12.48 12.10 -3.51
CA LEU A 118 12.02 10.87 -2.87
C LEU A 118 13.16 10.01 -2.33
N LEU A 119 14.31 9.95 -3.03
CA LEU A 119 15.48 9.23 -2.52
C LEU A 119 16.02 9.89 -1.24
N ASP A 120 15.94 11.22 -1.11
CA ASP A 120 16.23 11.93 0.13
C ASP A 120 15.22 11.59 1.23
N GLU A 121 13.93 11.67 0.91
CA GLU A 121 12.82 11.38 1.84
C GLU A 121 12.91 9.96 2.43
N VAL A 122 13.28 8.95 1.63
CA VAL A 122 13.43 7.55 2.10
C VAL A 122 14.80 7.25 2.70
N GLY A 123 15.69 8.23 2.77
CA GLY A 123 17.00 8.11 3.41
C GLY A 123 17.96 7.17 2.67
N LEU A 124 17.94 7.15 1.34
CA LEU A 124 18.98 6.52 0.53
C LEU A 124 20.13 7.53 0.30
N ASP A 125 21.31 7.20 0.79
CA ASP A 125 22.50 8.06 0.64
C ASP A 125 23.00 8.12 -0.82
N GLU A 126 23.75 9.17 -1.16
CA GLU A 126 24.23 9.40 -2.53
C GLU A 126 25.12 8.27 -3.05
N ARG A 127 25.94 7.65 -2.18
CA ARG A 127 26.83 6.55 -2.58
C ARG A 127 26.00 5.31 -2.97
N ALA A 128 24.90 5.08 -2.25
CA ALA A 128 23.97 4.01 -2.57
C ALA A 128 23.28 4.28 -3.92
N ARG A 129 22.80 5.50 -4.15
CA ARG A 129 22.03 5.86 -5.37
C ARG A 129 22.78 5.60 -6.67
N ALA A 130 24.12 5.68 -6.63
CA ALA A 130 24.98 5.44 -7.80
C ALA A 130 25.29 3.96 -8.07
N ARG A 131 24.88 3.04 -7.20
CA ARG A 131 25.13 1.60 -7.35
C ARG A 131 23.93 0.88 -7.90
N ALA A 132 24.14 -0.24 -8.62
CA ALA A 132 23.08 -1.11 -9.09
C ALA A 132 22.30 -1.71 -7.90
N VAL A 133 20.97 -1.72 -8.02
CA VAL A 133 20.04 -2.15 -6.95
C VAL A 133 20.29 -3.60 -6.51
N ARG A 134 20.80 -4.47 -7.38
CA ARG A 134 21.20 -5.84 -7.02
C ARG A 134 22.27 -5.92 -5.92
N THR A 135 22.97 -4.82 -5.64
CA THR A 135 23.99 -4.73 -4.55
C THR A 135 23.40 -4.21 -3.24
N TYR A 136 22.10 -3.91 -3.21
CA TYR A 136 21.46 -3.31 -2.06
C TYR A 136 21.16 -4.32 -0.95
N SER A 137 21.20 -3.86 0.30
CA SER A 137 20.60 -4.60 1.41
C SER A 137 19.07 -4.63 1.26
N ARG A 138 18.43 -5.58 1.95
CA ARG A 138 16.96 -5.70 1.97
C ARG A 138 16.28 -4.37 2.35
N GLY A 139 16.79 -3.67 3.37
CA GLY A 139 16.25 -2.38 3.79
C GLY A 139 16.42 -1.28 2.74
N MET A 140 17.54 -1.25 1.99
CA MET A 140 17.73 -0.29 0.90
C MET A 140 16.77 -0.56 -0.27
N VAL A 141 16.55 -1.84 -0.61
CA VAL A 141 15.56 -2.23 -1.63
C VAL A 141 14.15 -1.80 -1.20
N GLN A 142 13.81 -1.98 0.08
CA GLN A 142 12.51 -1.59 0.64
C GLN A 142 12.29 -0.08 0.54
N ARG A 143 13.30 0.73 0.91
CA ARG A 143 13.26 2.20 0.78
C ARG A 143 13.07 2.65 -0.66
N LEU A 144 13.79 2.04 -1.61
CA LEU A 144 13.61 2.33 -3.05
C LEU A 144 12.21 1.95 -3.53
N ALA A 145 11.71 0.79 -3.14
CA ALA A 145 10.37 0.33 -3.52
C ALA A 145 9.27 1.26 -2.96
N LEU A 146 9.47 1.79 -1.74
CA LEU A 146 8.59 2.81 -1.16
C LEU A 146 8.64 4.12 -1.96
N ALA A 147 9.86 4.60 -2.31
CA ALA A 147 10.01 5.79 -3.16
C ALA A 147 9.29 5.62 -4.49
N ARG A 148 9.41 4.45 -5.12
CA ARG A 148 8.68 4.13 -6.35
C ARG A 148 7.17 4.16 -6.16
N ALA A 149 6.65 3.61 -5.06
CA ALA A 149 5.20 3.61 -4.78
C ALA A 149 4.64 5.03 -4.60
N LEU A 150 5.46 5.97 -4.08
CA LEU A 150 5.08 7.36 -3.84
C LEU A 150 5.35 8.29 -5.03
N LEU A 151 5.97 7.81 -6.10
CA LEU A 151 6.54 8.63 -7.17
C LEU A 151 5.47 9.47 -7.89
N ALA A 152 4.37 8.87 -8.27
CA ALA A 152 3.29 9.52 -9.02
C ALA A 152 2.27 10.26 -8.13
N ARG A 153 2.49 10.38 -6.83
CA ARG A 153 1.49 10.91 -5.87
C ARG A 153 0.14 10.23 -6.04
N PRO A 154 0.09 8.91 -5.85
CA PRO A 154 -1.10 8.12 -6.20
C PRO A 154 -2.32 8.48 -5.34
N SER A 155 -3.53 8.38 -5.92
CA SER A 155 -4.77 8.47 -5.15
C SER A 155 -5.06 7.18 -4.37
N LEU A 156 -4.44 6.05 -4.73
CA LEU A 156 -4.49 4.78 -4.00
C LEU A 156 -3.09 4.31 -3.67
N LEU A 157 -2.76 4.22 -2.39
CA LEU A 157 -1.47 3.72 -1.91
C LEU A 157 -1.67 2.38 -1.18
N LEU A 158 -1.10 1.32 -1.74
CA LEU A 158 -1.18 -0.05 -1.25
C LEU A 158 0.19 -0.48 -0.73
N LEU A 159 0.29 -0.82 0.54
CA LEU A 159 1.56 -1.10 1.22
C LEU A 159 1.51 -2.47 1.92
N ASP A 160 2.40 -3.36 1.53
CA ASP A 160 2.58 -4.68 2.16
C ASP A 160 3.83 -4.67 3.04
N GLU A 161 3.65 -4.67 4.36
CA GLU A 161 4.69 -4.63 5.40
C GLU A 161 5.72 -3.47 5.24
N PRO A 162 5.25 -2.21 5.10
CA PRO A 162 6.12 -1.09 4.76
C PRO A 162 7.12 -0.71 5.86
N PHE A 163 6.88 -1.08 7.11
CA PHE A 163 7.74 -0.78 8.27
C PHE A 163 8.87 -1.79 8.44
N THR A 164 8.82 -2.94 7.74
CA THR A 164 9.84 -3.99 7.86
C THR A 164 11.22 -3.47 7.48
N GLY A 165 12.20 -3.63 8.40
CA GLY A 165 13.59 -3.23 8.18
C GLY A 165 13.84 -1.73 8.30
N LEU A 166 12.86 -0.96 8.76
CA LEU A 166 13.05 0.43 9.18
C LEU A 166 13.47 0.49 10.66
N ASP A 167 14.35 1.42 10.97
CA ASP A 167 14.58 1.82 12.36
C ASP A 167 13.43 2.70 12.87
N ARG A 168 13.46 3.04 14.16
CA ARG A 168 12.41 3.85 14.78
C ARG A 168 12.21 5.20 14.08
N GLY A 169 13.30 5.84 13.64
CA GLY A 169 13.23 7.12 12.91
C GLY A 169 12.56 6.96 11.57
N GLY A 170 12.93 5.92 10.81
CA GLY A 170 12.31 5.58 9.53
C GLY A 170 10.83 5.22 9.65
N ALA A 171 10.45 4.48 10.70
CA ALA A 171 9.05 4.14 10.96
C ALA A 171 8.20 5.39 11.26
N LEU A 172 8.71 6.32 12.08
CA LEU A 172 8.05 7.60 12.36
C LEU A 172 7.92 8.48 11.11
N ALA A 173 8.99 8.58 10.31
CA ALA A 173 8.97 9.33 9.05
C ALA A 173 7.94 8.76 8.06
N LEU A 174 7.87 7.43 7.94
CA LEU A 174 6.85 6.77 7.12
C LEU A 174 5.44 7.04 7.65
N GLY A 175 5.20 6.91 8.96
CA GLY A 175 3.91 7.24 9.58
C GLY A 175 3.46 8.67 9.25
N ALA A 176 4.35 9.66 9.41
CA ALA A 176 4.08 11.04 9.04
C ALA A 176 3.76 11.18 7.54
N ARG A 177 4.45 10.44 6.69
CA ARG A 177 4.19 10.43 5.24
C ARG A 177 2.82 9.84 4.88
N LEU A 178 2.40 8.78 5.57
CA LEU A 178 1.04 8.21 5.40
C LEU A 178 -0.03 9.21 5.87
N GLY A 179 0.21 9.90 6.99
CA GLY A 179 -0.65 10.98 7.47
C GLY A 179 -0.78 12.13 6.45
N GLN A 180 0.32 12.50 5.78
CA GLN A 180 0.30 13.50 4.72
C GLN A 180 -0.48 13.01 3.50
N ALA A 181 -0.25 11.76 3.04
CA ALA A 181 -1.01 11.18 1.93
C ALA A 181 -2.51 11.15 2.20
N LYS A 182 -2.91 10.80 3.44
CA LYS A 182 -4.29 10.88 3.92
C LYS A 182 -4.83 12.32 3.83
N ALA A 183 -4.08 13.30 4.34
CA ALA A 183 -4.47 14.72 4.31
C ALA A 183 -4.60 15.25 2.87
N ASP A 184 -3.77 14.76 1.94
CA ASP A 184 -3.83 15.06 0.51
C ASP A 184 -5.02 14.34 -0.21
N GLY A 185 -5.81 13.55 0.53
CA GLY A 185 -6.99 12.85 0.02
C GLY A 185 -6.72 11.46 -0.56
N ALA A 186 -5.53 10.89 -0.41
CA ALA A 186 -5.26 9.54 -0.88
C ALA A 186 -5.99 8.49 -0.03
N ILE A 187 -6.36 7.38 -0.67
CA ILE A 187 -6.78 6.14 -0.01
C ILE A 187 -5.52 5.34 0.30
N VAL A 188 -5.26 5.06 1.57
CA VAL A 188 -4.10 4.25 1.97
C VAL A 188 -4.57 2.92 2.55
N VAL A 189 -4.04 1.80 2.03
CA VAL A 189 -4.23 0.47 2.63
C VAL A 189 -2.87 -0.06 3.03
N CYS A 190 -2.70 -0.30 4.32
CA CYS A 190 -1.45 -0.76 4.90
C CYS A 190 -1.63 -2.13 5.55
N VAL A 191 -0.98 -3.15 5.00
CA VAL A 191 -0.80 -4.45 5.67
C VAL A 191 0.42 -4.35 6.56
N THR A 192 0.28 -4.60 7.85
CA THR A 192 1.41 -4.61 8.77
C THR A 192 1.12 -5.46 10.02
N HIS A 193 2.17 -5.95 10.63
CA HIS A 193 2.15 -6.53 11.98
C HIS A 193 2.64 -5.53 13.04
N ASP A 194 3.21 -4.40 12.60
CA ASP A 194 3.66 -3.32 13.49
C ASP A 194 2.51 -2.36 13.78
N LEU A 195 1.68 -2.75 14.78
CA LEU A 195 0.52 -1.96 15.19
C LEU A 195 0.94 -0.63 15.84
N GLU A 196 2.13 -0.56 16.44
CA GLU A 196 2.64 0.67 17.03
C GLU A 196 2.98 1.71 15.97
N ALA A 197 3.65 1.29 14.89
CA ALA A 197 4.04 2.16 13.80
C ALA A 197 2.86 2.74 13.00
N ILE A 198 1.74 1.98 12.87
CA ILE A 198 0.56 2.44 12.13
C ILE A 198 -0.48 3.15 13.03
N ALA A 199 -0.37 3.01 14.35
CA ALA A 199 -1.25 3.71 15.29
C ALA A 199 -1.13 5.23 15.14
N GLY A 200 -2.21 5.95 15.40
CA GLY A 200 -2.28 7.42 15.30
C GLY A 200 -2.49 7.95 13.87
N VAL A 201 -2.23 7.16 12.82
CA VAL A 201 -2.56 7.54 11.44
C VAL A 201 -3.76 6.75 10.89
N THR A 202 -4.01 5.56 11.44
CA THR A 202 -5.12 4.66 11.07
C THR A 202 -6.45 5.19 11.57
N ASP A 203 -7.43 5.28 10.70
CA ASP A 203 -8.84 5.61 11.00
C ASP A 203 -9.81 4.54 10.51
N HIS A 204 -9.30 3.52 9.84
CA HIS A 204 -10.08 2.39 9.34
C HIS A 204 -9.33 1.08 9.65
N VAL A 205 -10.00 0.11 10.23
CA VAL A 205 -9.44 -1.22 10.54
C VAL A 205 -10.26 -2.29 9.83
N ALA A 206 -9.60 -3.07 8.98
CA ALA A 206 -10.16 -4.22 8.30
C ALA A 206 -9.38 -5.47 8.71
N ILE A 207 -10.04 -6.51 9.23
CA ILE A 207 -9.37 -7.74 9.67
C ILE A 207 -9.83 -8.92 8.82
N LEU A 208 -8.87 -9.59 8.20
CA LEU A 208 -9.09 -10.83 7.45
C LEU A 208 -8.71 -12.05 8.29
N ARG A 209 -9.56 -13.09 8.23
CA ARG A 209 -9.30 -14.41 8.81
C ARG A 209 -9.87 -15.49 7.90
N GLY A 210 -9.02 -16.46 7.49
CA GLY A 210 -9.44 -17.54 6.59
C GLY A 210 -10.06 -17.07 5.27
N GLY A 211 -9.56 -15.97 4.71
CA GLY A 211 -10.04 -15.37 3.47
C GLY A 211 -11.32 -14.54 3.58
N LYS A 212 -11.86 -14.37 4.79
CA LYS A 212 -13.08 -13.59 5.04
C LYS A 212 -12.77 -12.33 5.83
N LEU A 213 -13.53 -11.25 5.58
CA LEU A 213 -13.52 -10.05 6.41
C LEU A 213 -14.32 -10.35 7.68
N VAL A 214 -13.66 -10.26 8.83
CA VAL A 214 -14.26 -10.56 10.16
C VAL A 214 -14.43 -9.32 11.03
N CYS A 215 -13.79 -8.20 10.64
CA CYS A 215 -13.95 -6.89 11.26
C CYS A 215 -13.79 -5.83 10.18
N ASP A 216 -14.66 -4.83 10.21
CA ASP A 216 -14.62 -3.62 9.39
C ASP A 216 -15.11 -2.46 10.26
N GLN A 217 -14.19 -1.65 10.78
CA GLN A 217 -14.51 -0.57 11.71
C GLN A 217 -13.79 0.72 11.33
N ARG A 218 -14.46 1.84 11.53
CA ARG A 218 -13.93 3.18 11.28
C ARG A 218 -14.06 4.03 12.53
N ASP A 219 -13.04 4.83 12.79
CA ASP A 219 -13.03 5.84 13.84
C ASP A 219 -12.30 7.10 13.33
N ALA A 220 -13.05 8.15 13.09
CA ALA A 220 -12.50 9.41 12.59
C ALA A 220 -11.49 10.07 13.55
N ALA A 221 -11.54 9.73 14.84
CA ALA A 221 -10.54 10.17 15.83
C ALA A 221 -9.22 9.40 15.71
N GLY A 222 -9.21 8.31 14.93
CA GLY A 222 -8.08 7.41 14.77
C GLY A 222 -7.94 6.39 15.89
N TYR A 223 -7.14 5.36 15.63
CA TYR A 223 -6.92 4.26 16.55
C TYR A 223 -5.60 4.41 17.32
N SER A 224 -5.66 4.29 18.63
CA SER A 224 -4.46 4.09 19.45
C SER A 224 -3.90 2.68 19.28
N TYR A 225 -2.62 2.48 19.65
CA TYR A 225 -2.01 1.14 19.68
C TYR A 225 -2.83 0.14 20.52
N ALA A 226 -3.33 0.58 21.69
CA ALA A 226 -4.13 -0.28 22.56
C ALA A 226 -5.42 -0.73 21.89
N ALA A 227 -6.14 0.18 21.20
CA ALA A 227 -7.37 -0.13 20.48
C ALA A 227 -7.11 -1.07 19.31
N LEU A 228 -6.05 -0.85 18.50
CA LEU A 228 -5.67 -1.76 17.42
C LEU A 228 -5.36 -3.16 17.92
N ARG A 229 -4.62 -3.26 19.03
CA ARG A 229 -4.27 -4.54 19.66
C ARG A 229 -5.49 -5.28 20.16
N GLU A 230 -6.42 -4.58 20.82
CA GLU A 230 -7.67 -5.17 21.30
C GLU A 230 -8.51 -5.72 20.15
N LEU A 231 -8.73 -4.94 19.08
CA LEU A 231 -9.44 -5.39 17.88
C LEU A 231 -8.76 -6.61 17.23
N TYR A 232 -7.43 -6.57 17.14
CA TYR A 232 -6.68 -7.70 16.57
C TYR A 232 -6.89 -8.97 17.39
N HIS A 233 -6.76 -8.91 18.72
CA HIS A 233 -6.98 -10.07 19.60
C HIS A 233 -8.42 -10.60 19.56
N ALA A 234 -9.41 -9.70 19.48
CA ALA A 234 -10.81 -10.11 19.41
C ALA A 234 -11.19 -10.84 18.13
N HIS A 235 -10.54 -10.54 17.01
CA HIS A 235 -10.97 -11.01 15.68
C HIS A 235 -9.95 -11.91 14.96
N ALA A 236 -8.65 -11.76 15.23
CA ALA A 236 -7.59 -12.48 14.54
C ALA A 236 -6.97 -13.61 15.37
N GLY A 237 -7.18 -13.60 16.69
CA GLY A 237 -6.72 -14.62 17.64
C GLY A 237 -7.39 -15.98 17.48
#